data_f8d9f382e9718849c731a643a6de3702
#
_entry.id   f8d9f382e9718849c731a643a6de3702
#
_cell.length_a   1.000
_cell.length_b   1.000
_cell.length_c   1.000
_cell.angle_alpha   90.00
_cell.angle_beta   90.00
_cell.angle_gamma   90.00
#
_symmetry.space_group_name_H-M   'P 1'
#
loop_
_entity.id
_entity.type
_entity.pdbx_description
1 polymer ?
#
loop_
_entity_poly.entity_id
_entity_poly.type
_entity_poly.pdbx_seq_one_letter_code
_entity_poly.pdbx_strand_id
1 'polypeptide(L)'
;RLAAGSVIMGAKRGRDAIYVWTDTALFLMRFVGAPFTFSFEQAGTNCGLLGKNACVEVDGTSYWMSENGFFMYDGQLKSMPCLVEDFVYDGLNSTPKDLVNCGLNNLFGEIQWFYCSTGSDVVDRVVTYSYVESKMYKRPIWTTGTLDRTAWADSSVFDKPHACNYDDSDNASFDVTGNTDGTT
;
A
#
# COMPACT_ATOMS: atom_id res chain seq x y z
N ARG A 1 -2.80 -24.82 -6.27
CA ARG A 1 -1.75 -24.44 -5.31
C ARG A 1 -0.84 -23.41 -6.00
N LEU A 2 -0.56 -22.29 -5.36
CA LEU A 2 0.41 -21.32 -5.86
C LEU A 2 1.83 -21.87 -5.71
N ALA A 3 2.72 -21.50 -6.62
CA ALA A 3 4.07 -22.05 -6.68
C ALA A 3 5.02 -21.42 -5.65
N ALA A 4 4.72 -20.20 -5.17
CA ALA A 4 5.52 -19.48 -4.19
C ALA A 4 4.62 -18.84 -3.13
N GLY A 5 5.19 -18.64 -1.94
CA GLY A 5 4.49 -18.11 -0.78
C GLY A 5 3.78 -19.19 0.04
N SER A 6 3.55 -18.87 1.30
CA SER A 6 2.88 -19.76 2.26
C SER A 6 1.46 -19.29 2.56
N VAL A 7 1.23 -17.97 2.51
CA VAL A 7 -0.04 -17.32 2.86
C VAL A 7 -0.45 -16.37 1.75
N ILE A 8 -1.75 -16.37 1.41
CA ILE A 8 -2.33 -15.33 0.56
C ILE A 8 -2.60 -14.11 1.46
N MET A 9 -1.93 -13.01 1.15
CA MET A 9 -2.04 -11.77 1.90
C MET A 9 -3.22 -10.91 1.44
N GLY A 10 -3.47 -10.87 0.14
CA GLY A 10 -4.57 -10.08 -0.41
C GLY A 10 -4.75 -10.28 -1.91
N ALA A 11 -5.85 -9.73 -2.41
CA ALA A 11 -6.12 -9.68 -3.84
C ALA A 11 -6.81 -8.37 -4.19
N LYS A 12 -6.47 -7.80 -5.35
CA LYS A 12 -7.15 -6.64 -5.92
C LYS A 12 -7.40 -6.84 -7.41
N ARG A 13 -8.46 -6.20 -7.88
CA ARG A 13 -8.74 -6.15 -9.31
C ARG A 13 -7.76 -5.19 -9.95
N GLY A 14 -6.95 -5.68 -10.86
CA GLY A 14 -6.11 -4.88 -11.71
C GLY A 14 -6.74 -4.63 -13.09
N ARG A 15 -5.96 -4.13 -14.01
CA ARG A 15 -6.43 -3.72 -15.36
C ARG A 15 -6.91 -4.91 -16.19
N ASP A 16 -6.15 -6.00 -16.21
CA ASP A 16 -6.35 -7.16 -17.09
C ASP A 16 -6.40 -8.50 -16.35
N ALA A 17 -6.21 -8.48 -15.04
CA ALA A 17 -6.19 -9.65 -14.17
C ALA A 17 -6.61 -9.28 -12.76
N ILE A 18 -6.88 -10.28 -11.95
CA ILE A 18 -6.90 -10.13 -10.50
C ILE A 18 -5.47 -10.38 -10.01
N TYR A 19 -4.93 -9.40 -9.31
CA TYR A 19 -3.63 -9.49 -8.67
C TYR A 19 -3.79 -10.16 -7.32
N VAL A 20 -3.04 -11.23 -7.09
CA VAL A 20 -3.06 -12.02 -5.86
C VAL A 20 -1.67 -12.01 -5.26
N TRP A 21 -1.53 -11.39 -4.12
CA TRP A 21 -0.26 -11.36 -3.39
C TRP A 21 -0.21 -12.47 -2.36
N THR A 22 0.94 -13.10 -2.31
CA THR A 22 1.34 -13.91 -1.16
C THR A 22 2.30 -13.13 -0.28
N ASP A 23 2.75 -13.74 0.79
CA ASP A 23 3.83 -13.25 1.64
C ASP A 23 5.16 -13.01 0.89
N THR A 24 5.37 -13.66 -0.27
CA THR A 24 6.65 -13.60 -1.00
C THR A 24 6.53 -13.24 -2.48
N ALA A 25 5.35 -13.34 -3.09
CA ALA A 25 5.22 -13.26 -4.54
C ALA A 25 3.91 -12.58 -4.98
N LEU A 26 3.91 -12.10 -6.23
CA LEU A 26 2.73 -11.62 -6.94
C LEU A 26 2.32 -12.64 -8.01
N PHE A 27 1.02 -12.98 -8.02
CA PHE A 27 0.38 -13.81 -9.04
C PHE A 27 -0.71 -13.03 -9.77
N LEU A 28 -0.85 -13.33 -11.05
CA LEU A 28 -1.93 -12.84 -11.91
C LEU A 28 -2.94 -13.95 -12.12
N MET A 29 -4.16 -13.73 -11.69
CA MET A 29 -5.27 -14.64 -11.93
C MET A 29 -6.10 -14.10 -13.10
N ARG A 30 -6.21 -14.89 -14.17
CA ARG A 30 -6.99 -14.56 -15.37
C ARG A 30 -8.03 -15.62 -15.65
N PHE A 31 -9.19 -15.18 -16.12
CA PHE A 31 -10.19 -16.09 -16.66
C PHE A 31 -9.75 -16.58 -18.04
N VAL A 32 -9.71 -17.91 -18.24
CA VAL A 32 -9.25 -18.54 -19.48
C VAL A 32 -10.32 -19.41 -20.14
N GLY A 33 -11.46 -19.60 -19.49
CA GLY A 33 -12.55 -20.44 -19.99
C GLY A 33 -12.33 -21.94 -19.78
N ALA A 34 -13.21 -22.74 -20.36
CA ALA A 34 -13.16 -24.21 -20.21
C ALA A 34 -11.96 -24.80 -20.96
N PRO A 35 -11.34 -25.90 -20.47
CA PRO A 35 -11.70 -26.67 -19.27
C PRO A 35 -11.17 -26.05 -17.97
N PHE A 36 -10.27 -25.06 -18.03
CA PHE A 36 -9.68 -24.39 -16.87
C PHE A 36 -10.34 -23.03 -16.73
N THR A 37 -11.13 -22.81 -15.70
CA THR A 37 -11.85 -21.56 -15.47
C THR A 37 -10.89 -20.39 -15.27
N PHE A 38 -9.83 -20.61 -14.50
CA PHE A 38 -8.81 -19.58 -14.19
C PHE A 38 -7.40 -20.14 -14.41
N SER A 39 -6.51 -19.28 -14.87
CA SER A 39 -5.07 -19.48 -14.85
C SER A 39 -4.42 -18.60 -13.78
N PHE A 40 -3.31 -19.07 -13.24
CA PHE A 40 -2.45 -18.33 -12.31
C PHE A 40 -1.05 -18.26 -12.91
N GLU A 41 -0.58 -17.06 -13.13
CA GLU A 41 0.75 -16.78 -13.63
C GLU A 41 1.53 -16.01 -12.56
N GLN A 42 2.74 -16.44 -12.27
CA GLN A 42 3.60 -15.75 -11.32
C GLN A 42 4.26 -14.56 -12.02
N ALA A 43 3.94 -13.34 -11.57
CA ALA A 43 4.51 -12.11 -12.11
C ALA A 43 5.88 -11.77 -11.50
N GLY A 44 6.15 -12.23 -10.28
CA GLY A 44 7.43 -12.01 -9.62
C GLY A 44 7.56 -12.67 -8.27
N THR A 45 8.80 -12.70 -7.78
CA THR A 45 9.19 -13.21 -6.46
C THR A 45 9.88 -12.12 -5.65
N ASN A 46 9.99 -12.31 -4.34
CA ASN A 46 10.55 -11.35 -3.38
C ASN A 46 9.87 -9.98 -3.41
N CYS A 47 8.59 -9.97 -3.77
CA CYS A 47 7.74 -8.79 -3.88
C CYS A 47 6.38 -9.02 -3.23
N GLY A 48 6.34 -9.86 -2.20
CA GLY A 48 5.13 -10.15 -1.44
C GLY A 48 4.55 -8.91 -0.78
N LEU A 49 3.33 -9.02 -0.28
CA LEU A 49 2.64 -7.93 0.40
C LEU A 49 2.98 -7.95 1.89
N LEU A 50 3.39 -6.81 2.44
CA LEU A 50 3.78 -6.70 3.85
C LEU A 50 2.58 -6.87 4.79
N GLY A 51 1.49 -6.19 4.52
CA GLY A 51 0.23 -6.25 5.25
C GLY A 51 -0.95 -6.37 4.30
N LYS A 52 -2.06 -6.92 4.76
CA LYS A 52 -3.24 -7.20 3.92
C LYS A 52 -3.79 -5.98 3.17
N ASN A 53 -3.61 -4.80 3.75
CA ASN A 53 -4.09 -3.53 3.20
C ASN A 53 -2.95 -2.63 2.68
N ALA A 54 -1.72 -3.15 2.55
CA ALA A 54 -0.55 -2.39 2.16
C ALA A 54 -0.44 -2.16 0.63
N CYS A 55 -1.53 -2.30 -0.12
CA CYS A 55 -1.54 -2.10 -1.57
C CYS A 55 -2.70 -1.21 -2.04
N VAL A 56 -2.45 -0.45 -3.09
CA VAL A 56 -3.43 0.41 -3.77
C VAL A 56 -3.28 0.29 -5.28
N GLU A 57 -4.37 0.55 -5.99
CA GLU A 57 -4.39 0.60 -7.45
C GLU A 57 -4.77 2.00 -7.90
N VAL A 58 -3.98 2.55 -8.83
CA VAL A 58 -4.15 3.88 -9.40
C VAL A 58 -3.97 3.79 -10.91
N ASP A 59 -4.99 4.14 -11.68
CA ASP A 59 -4.94 4.23 -13.15
C ASP A 59 -4.39 2.95 -13.83
N GLY A 60 -4.74 1.78 -13.30
CA GLY A 60 -4.29 0.50 -13.85
C GLY A 60 -2.89 0.07 -13.39
N THR A 61 -2.26 0.81 -12.50
CA THR A 61 -1.00 0.47 -11.87
C THR A 61 -1.23 0.14 -10.40
N SER A 62 -0.74 -1.00 -9.96
CA SER A 62 -0.77 -1.36 -8.54
C SER A 62 0.54 -0.99 -7.87
N TYR A 63 0.44 -0.44 -6.67
CA TYR A 63 1.56 -0.05 -5.82
C TYR A 63 1.43 -0.73 -4.47
N TRP A 64 2.53 -1.22 -3.90
CA TRP A 64 2.49 -1.86 -2.57
C TRP A 64 3.81 -1.80 -1.84
N MET A 65 3.70 -1.94 -0.52
CA MET A 65 4.82 -2.11 0.38
C MET A 65 5.06 -3.60 0.64
N SER A 66 6.30 -4.03 0.49
CA SER A 66 6.79 -5.39 0.72
C SER A 66 7.78 -5.39 1.88
N GLU A 67 8.22 -6.56 2.34
CA GLU A 67 9.35 -6.69 3.27
C GLU A 67 10.69 -6.24 2.64
N ASN A 68 10.77 -6.25 1.30
CA ASN A 68 11.99 -5.98 0.54
C ASN A 68 11.92 -4.67 -0.26
N GLY A 69 11.14 -3.71 0.20
CA GLY A 69 11.02 -2.41 -0.46
C GLY A 69 9.63 -2.15 -1.03
N PHE A 70 9.54 -1.13 -1.87
CA PHE A 70 8.32 -0.72 -2.53
C PHE A 70 8.30 -1.21 -3.97
N PHE A 71 7.16 -1.68 -4.42
CA PHE A 71 6.99 -2.24 -5.76
C PHE A 71 5.78 -1.63 -6.46
N MET A 72 5.83 -1.68 -7.79
CA MET A 72 4.71 -1.35 -8.66
C MET A 72 4.55 -2.38 -9.78
N TYR A 73 3.32 -2.51 -10.27
CA TYR A 73 3.00 -3.35 -11.41
C TYR A 73 2.08 -2.58 -12.37
N ASP A 74 2.57 -2.33 -13.58
CA ASP A 74 1.86 -1.65 -14.68
C ASP A 74 1.72 -2.54 -15.92
N GLY A 75 1.81 -3.86 -15.74
CA GLY A 75 2.01 -4.88 -16.77
C GLY A 75 3.40 -5.51 -16.68
N GLN A 76 4.31 -4.86 -15.96
CA GLN A 76 5.62 -5.37 -15.59
C GLN A 76 5.89 -5.08 -14.11
N LEU A 77 6.50 -6.04 -13.43
CA LEU A 77 6.95 -5.84 -12.06
C LEU A 77 8.17 -4.91 -12.04
N LYS A 78 8.11 -3.87 -11.23
CA LYS A 78 9.20 -2.92 -11.02
C LYS A 78 9.39 -2.64 -9.54
N SER A 79 10.65 -2.62 -9.09
CA SER A 79 10.99 -2.04 -7.81
C SER A 79 10.95 -0.51 -7.92
N MET A 80 10.45 0.14 -6.88
CA MET A 80 10.39 1.59 -6.79
C MET A 80 11.58 2.09 -5.97
N PRO A 81 12.56 2.78 -6.58
CA PRO A 81 13.66 3.35 -5.80
C PRO A 81 13.13 4.33 -4.76
N CYS A 82 13.43 4.09 -3.50
CA CYS A 82 12.99 4.91 -2.38
C CYS A 82 14.20 5.48 -1.65
N LEU A 83 14.35 6.82 -1.65
CA LEU A 83 15.49 7.48 -1.00
C LEU A 83 15.40 7.47 0.53
N VAL A 84 14.23 7.16 1.07
CA VAL A 84 13.97 7.07 2.51
C VAL A 84 13.73 5.62 2.96
N GLU A 85 14.11 4.65 2.11
CA GLU A 85 13.86 3.22 2.35
C GLU A 85 14.50 2.74 3.65
N ASP A 86 15.78 3.03 3.84
CA ASP A 86 16.52 2.65 5.06
C ASP A 86 15.85 3.23 6.30
N PHE A 87 15.46 4.50 6.27
CA PHE A 87 14.77 5.15 7.39
C PHE A 87 13.43 4.47 7.73
N VAL A 88 12.67 4.07 6.71
CA VAL A 88 11.37 3.41 6.89
C VAL A 88 11.56 2.01 7.46
N TYR A 89 12.44 1.20 6.87
CA TYR A 89 12.60 -0.22 7.25
C TYR A 89 13.40 -0.41 8.53
N ASP A 90 14.39 0.43 8.83
CA ASP A 90 15.09 0.44 10.12
C ASP A 90 14.15 0.86 11.27
N GLY A 91 13.19 1.75 10.96
CA GLY A 91 12.19 2.22 11.89
C GLY A 91 10.92 1.37 11.97
N LEU A 92 10.74 0.36 11.13
CA LEU A 92 9.52 -0.44 11.06
C LEU A 92 9.43 -1.46 12.20
N ASN A 93 8.29 -1.49 12.89
CA ASN A 93 7.96 -2.60 13.78
C ASN A 93 7.39 -3.78 12.95
N SER A 94 8.15 -4.84 12.83
CA SER A 94 7.76 -6.02 12.03
C SER A 94 6.71 -6.92 12.71
N THR A 95 6.43 -6.72 14.00
CA THR A 95 5.46 -7.55 14.74
C THR A 95 4.03 -7.23 14.31
N PRO A 96 3.53 -5.97 14.35
CA PRO A 96 2.19 -5.63 13.93
C PRO A 96 2.11 -5.28 12.43
N LYS A 97 2.85 -5.98 11.56
CA LYS A 97 2.83 -5.70 10.11
C LYS A 97 1.45 -5.81 9.46
N ASP A 98 0.53 -6.55 10.05
CA ASP A 98 -0.86 -6.62 9.61
C ASP A 98 -1.61 -5.28 9.74
N LEU A 99 -1.12 -4.36 10.56
CA LEU A 99 -1.67 -3.01 10.71
C LEU A 99 -1.22 -2.06 9.61
N VAL A 100 -0.20 -2.44 8.83
CA VAL A 100 0.24 -1.61 7.68
C VAL A 100 -0.89 -1.48 6.68
N ASN A 101 -1.27 -0.25 6.41
CA ASN A 101 -2.33 0.06 5.46
C ASN A 101 -1.90 1.14 4.47
N CYS A 102 -2.61 1.22 3.35
CA CYS A 102 -2.30 2.12 2.27
C CYS A 102 -3.49 3.02 1.96
N GLY A 103 -3.24 4.32 1.87
CA GLY A 103 -4.19 5.33 1.46
C GLY A 103 -3.83 5.95 0.12
N LEU A 104 -4.84 6.22 -0.71
CA LEU A 104 -4.69 7.01 -1.92
C LEU A 104 -5.26 8.39 -1.68
N ASN A 105 -4.47 9.42 -1.93
CA ASN A 105 -4.89 10.81 -1.90
C ASN A 105 -4.90 11.36 -3.33
N ASN A 106 -6.03 11.23 -4.01
CA ASN A 106 -6.19 11.67 -5.39
C ASN A 106 -6.04 13.18 -5.55
N LEU A 107 -6.41 13.96 -4.53
CA LEU A 107 -6.35 15.41 -4.58
C LEU A 107 -4.90 15.90 -4.80
N PHE A 108 -3.93 15.25 -4.15
CA PHE A 108 -2.51 15.61 -4.26
C PHE A 108 -1.71 14.65 -5.14
N GLY A 109 -2.32 13.58 -5.63
CA GLY A 109 -1.62 12.57 -6.44
C GLY A 109 -0.58 11.80 -5.64
N GLU A 110 -0.96 11.35 -4.45
CA GLU A 110 -0.08 10.72 -3.47
C GLU A 110 -0.60 9.35 -3.04
N ILE A 111 0.32 8.46 -2.78
CA ILE A 111 0.10 7.16 -2.14
C ILE A 111 0.78 7.19 -0.78
N GLN A 112 0.05 6.87 0.27
CA GLN A 112 0.50 6.92 1.65
C GLN A 112 0.45 5.53 2.26
N TRP A 113 1.57 5.06 2.83
CA TRP A 113 1.61 3.84 3.64
C TRP A 113 1.79 4.23 5.09
N PHE A 114 0.83 3.79 5.90
CA PHE A 114 0.82 4.01 7.33
C PHE A 114 1.34 2.76 8.01
N TYR A 115 2.26 2.91 8.96
CA TYR A 115 2.92 1.80 9.62
C TYR A 115 3.25 2.11 11.08
N CYS A 116 3.58 1.07 11.84
CA CYS A 116 4.01 1.20 13.23
C CYS A 116 5.53 1.35 13.29
N SER A 117 6.01 2.34 14.04
CA SER A 117 7.44 2.49 14.29
C SER A 117 7.94 1.50 15.34
N THR A 118 9.24 1.30 15.38
CA THR A 118 9.90 0.46 16.38
C THR A 118 9.52 0.90 17.79
N GLY A 119 8.95 -0.05 18.56
CA GLY A 119 8.47 0.19 19.91
C GLY A 119 7.03 0.68 20.02
N SER A 120 6.34 0.89 18.89
CA SER A 120 4.92 1.19 18.83
C SER A 120 4.12 -0.01 18.31
N ASP A 121 3.02 -0.33 18.99
CA ASP A 121 2.06 -1.35 18.56
C ASP A 121 0.84 -0.72 17.86
N VAL A 122 0.86 0.60 17.67
CA VAL A 122 -0.16 1.36 16.93
C VAL A 122 0.49 2.09 15.75
N VAL A 123 -0.32 2.38 14.74
CA VAL A 123 0.14 3.14 13.57
C VAL A 123 0.46 4.58 13.98
N ASP A 124 1.70 5.01 13.74
CA ASP A 124 2.22 6.32 14.16
C ASP A 124 3.11 7.00 13.12
N ARG A 125 3.36 6.32 11.99
CA ARG A 125 4.23 6.79 10.91
C ARG A 125 3.56 6.68 9.57
N VAL A 126 3.98 7.55 8.67
CA VAL A 126 3.58 7.54 7.27
C VAL A 126 4.80 7.70 6.36
N VAL A 127 4.80 6.96 5.27
CA VAL A 127 5.66 7.22 4.12
C VAL A 127 4.78 7.48 2.91
N THR A 128 5.08 8.55 2.18
CA THR A 128 4.27 9.03 1.07
C THR A 128 5.09 9.03 -0.21
N TYR A 129 4.50 8.50 -1.27
CA TYR A 129 5.01 8.56 -2.63
C TYR A 129 4.11 9.46 -3.47
N SER A 130 4.66 10.55 -4.01
CA SER A 130 3.95 11.39 -4.97
C SER A 130 4.10 10.82 -6.39
N TYR A 131 3.06 10.15 -6.88
CA TYR A 131 3.10 9.55 -8.22
C TYR A 131 2.95 10.60 -9.32
N VAL A 132 2.26 11.70 -9.05
CA VAL A 132 2.10 12.82 -10.00
C VAL A 132 3.40 13.59 -10.15
N GLU A 133 4.02 14.01 -9.05
CA GLU A 133 5.28 14.75 -9.08
C GLU A 133 6.44 13.89 -9.56
N SER A 134 6.48 12.60 -9.18
CA SER A 134 7.50 11.67 -9.65
C SER A 134 7.46 11.53 -11.17
N LYS A 135 6.26 11.50 -11.75
CA LYS A 135 6.08 11.47 -13.21
C LYS A 135 6.48 12.79 -13.87
N MET A 136 6.16 13.93 -13.24
CA MET A 136 6.48 15.27 -13.72
C MET A 136 7.98 15.52 -13.72
N TYR A 137 8.67 15.22 -12.63
CA TYR A 137 10.10 15.46 -12.46
C TYR A 137 10.99 14.30 -12.91
N LYS A 138 10.40 13.18 -13.38
CA LYS A 138 11.10 11.96 -13.82
C LYS A 138 12.06 11.40 -12.77
N ARG A 139 11.72 11.54 -11.50
CA ARG A 139 12.45 11.01 -10.36
C ARG A 139 11.48 10.64 -9.25
N PRO A 140 11.74 9.60 -8.47
CA PRO A 140 10.87 9.24 -7.35
C PRO A 140 10.90 10.33 -6.28
N ILE A 141 9.71 10.76 -5.84
CA ILE A 141 9.54 11.75 -4.80
C ILE A 141 8.86 11.08 -3.61
N TRP A 142 9.57 11.06 -2.50
CA TRP A 142 9.16 10.43 -1.26
C TRP A 142 9.26 11.41 -0.11
N THR A 143 8.32 11.30 0.82
CA THR A 143 8.34 12.02 2.10
C THR A 143 7.97 11.07 3.23
N THR A 144 8.37 11.41 4.44
CA THR A 144 8.02 10.68 5.67
C THR A 144 7.44 11.62 6.69
N GLY A 145 6.59 11.13 7.56
CA GLY A 145 5.97 11.92 8.61
C GLY A 145 5.45 11.08 9.76
N THR A 146 4.94 11.78 10.75
CA THR A 146 4.23 11.21 11.89
C THR A 146 2.73 11.41 11.65
N LEU A 147 2.03 10.35 11.26
CA LEU A 147 0.60 10.40 11.03
C LEU A 147 0.00 9.04 11.36
N ASP A 148 -1.02 9.05 12.19
CA ASP A 148 -1.70 7.90 12.73
C ASP A 148 -3.03 7.67 12.00
N ARG A 149 -2.99 6.91 10.92
CA ARG A 149 -4.22 6.55 10.19
C ARG A 149 -4.31 5.03 10.08
N THR A 150 -5.35 4.48 10.67
CA THR A 150 -5.62 3.03 10.70
C THR A 150 -6.55 2.58 9.59
N ALA A 151 -7.33 3.51 9.03
CA ALA A 151 -8.18 3.27 7.88
C ALA A 151 -8.25 4.52 7.01
N TRP A 152 -8.38 4.32 5.70
CA TRP A 152 -8.42 5.39 4.71
C TRP A 152 -9.45 5.08 3.64
N ALA A 153 -10.26 6.09 3.30
CA ALA A 153 -11.19 6.03 2.18
C ALA A 153 -11.10 7.31 1.36
N ASP A 154 -10.70 7.19 0.11
CA ASP A 154 -10.82 8.24 -0.89
C ASP A 154 -11.88 7.82 -1.89
N SER A 155 -12.93 8.60 -2.00
CA SER A 155 -14.07 8.33 -2.88
C SER A 155 -14.49 9.62 -3.58
N SER A 156 -14.82 9.51 -4.86
CA SER A 156 -15.35 10.61 -5.66
C SER A 156 -16.67 11.20 -5.15
N VAL A 157 -17.28 10.57 -4.16
CA VAL A 157 -18.48 11.07 -3.48
C VAL A 157 -18.14 12.15 -2.45
N PHE A 158 -16.92 12.15 -1.97
CA PHE A 158 -16.44 13.11 -0.97
C PHE A 158 -15.46 14.10 -1.60
N ASP A 159 -15.54 15.35 -1.18
CA ASP A 159 -14.61 16.40 -1.65
C ASP A 159 -13.18 16.17 -1.17
N LYS A 160 -13.02 15.42 -0.10
CA LYS A 160 -11.72 15.12 0.53
C LYS A 160 -11.69 13.66 0.99
N PRO A 161 -10.50 13.04 1.07
CA PRO A 161 -10.38 11.72 1.64
C PRO A 161 -10.76 11.72 3.13
N HIS A 162 -11.31 10.60 3.58
CA HIS A 162 -11.68 10.36 4.98
C HIS A 162 -10.72 9.36 5.58
N ALA A 163 -10.31 9.59 6.81
CA ALA A 163 -9.44 8.70 7.54
C ALA A 163 -9.91 8.54 8.99
N CYS A 164 -9.57 7.40 9.58
CA CYS A 164 -9.76 7.14 11.01
C CYS A 164 -8.39 6.90 11.63
N ASN A 165 -8.21 7.34 12.87
CA ASN A 165 -7.12 6.90 13.72
C ASN A 165 -7.67 6.08 14.90
N TYR A 166 -6.81 5.31 15.52
CA TYR A 166 -7.07 4.64 16.78
C TYR A 166 -6.44 5.46 17.89
N ASP A 167 -7.25 6.01 18.78
CA ASP A 167 -6.79 6.68 19.99
C ASP A 167 -7.09 5.76 21.17
N ASP A 168 -6.07 5.44 21.96
CA ASP A 168 -6.16 4.56 23.13
C ASP A 168 -6.94 5.20 24.30
N SER A 169 -7.38 6.44 24.14
CA SER A 169 -8.17 7.20 25.14
C SER A 169 -9.68 7.00 25.03
N ASP A 170 -10.16 5.78 24.82
CA ASP A 170 -11.60 5.38 24.78
C ASP A 170 -12.47 6.04 23.69
N ASN A 171 -11.92 6.83 22.80
CA ASN A 171 -12.65 7.46 21.71
C ASN A 171 -11.95 7.25 20.37
N ALA A 172 -12.53 6.42 19.51
CA ALA A 172 -12.20 6.43 18.10
C ALA A 172 -12.55 7.82 17.55
N SER A 173 -11.56 8.68 17.34
CA SER A 173 -11.81 9.96 16.69
C SER A 173 -11.92 9.75 15.18
N PHE A 174 -13.08 10.08 14.66
CA PHE A 174 -13.30 10.10 13.22
C PHE A 174 -12.92 11.49 12.69
N ASP A 175 -11.76 11.60 12.08
CA ASP A 175 -11.34 12.84 11.43
C ASP A 175 -11.88 12.87 9.99
N VAL A 176 -12.85 13.73 9.77
CA VAL A 176 -13.50 13.96 8.46
C VAL A 176 -12.71 14.95 7.61
N THR A 177 -11.69 15.56 8.17
CA THR A 177 -10.90 16.56 7.46
C THR A 177 -9.63 15.93 6.93
N GLY A 178 -9.55 15.75 5.63
CA GLY A 178 -8.29 15.45 4.95
C GLY A 178 -7.30 16.60 5.10
N ASN A 179 -7.11 17.08 6.32
CA ASN A 179 -6.17 18.14 6.61
C ASN A 179 -4.81 17.51 6.89
N THR A 180 -3.90 17.65 5.93
CA THR A 180 -2.52 17.21 6.04
C THR A 180 -1.63 18.25 6.70
N ASP A 181 -2.19 19.34 7.21
CA ASP A 181 -1.43 20.46 7.75
C ASP A 181 -1.25 20.46 9.27
N GLY A 182 -1.30 19.31 9.95
CA GLY A 182 -0.79 19.14 11.31
C GLY A 182 -1.08 20.24 12.33
N THR A 183 -2.10 21.05 12.09
CA THR A 183 -2.56 22.09 13.01
C THR A 183 -3.92 21.72 13.56
N THR A 184 -3.91 21.24 14.79
CA THR A 184 -5.10 21.23 15.67
C THR A 184 -5.59 22.63 15.93
#